data_82de4160900d8ef0b38c4f42e7f9cdc3
#
_entry.id   82de4160900d8ef0b38c4f42e7f9cdc3
#
_cell.length_a   1.000
_cell.length_b   1.000
_cell.length_c   1.000
_cell.angle_alpha   90.00
_cell.angle_beta   90.00
_cell.angle_gamma   90.00
#
_symmetry.space_group_name_H-M   'P 1'
#
loop_
_entity.id
_entity.type
_entity.pdbx_description
1 polymer ?
#
loop_
_entity_poly.entity_id
_entity_poly.type
_entity_poly.pdbx_seq_one_letter_code
_entity_poly.pdbx_strand_id
1 'polypeptide(L)' 'MTNTSFDFQTDITPALLEFMCNNHTDLNDCVDFVCSVFDLDATDDLIDQIADEFDAFFGN' A
#
# COMPACT_ATOMS: atom_id res chain seq x y z
N MET A 1 13.81 -19.55 -4.17
CA MET A 1 13.63 -19.07 -4.11
C MET A 1 13.29 -18.33 -4.27
N THR A 2 13.20 -17.88 -4.16
CA THR A 2 12.91 -17.22 -4.27
C THR A 2 12.62 -16.27 -4.35
N ASN A 3 12.61 -15.72 -4.31
CA ASN A 3 12.45 -14.82 -4.29
C ASN A 3 11.87 -13.90 -4.67
N THR A 4 11.41 -13.65 -4.60
CA THR A 4 10.77 -12.91 -5.06
C THR A 4 10.82 -11.71 -4.62
N SER A 5 11.11 -10.98 -5.04
CA SER A 5 11.26 -9.90 -4.62
C SER A 5 10.18 -9.03 -4.69
N PHE A 6 9.27 -9.11 -3.92
CA PHE A 6 8.21 -8.17 -3.84
C PHE A 6 8.80 -6.90 -3.25
N ASP A 7 8.69 -5.82 -3.97
CA ASP A 7 9.26 -4.57 -3.51
C ASP A 7 8.13 -3.56 -3.35
N PHE A 8 7.82 -3.22 -2.13
CA PHE A 8 6.73 -2.30 -1.83
C PHE A 8 6.91 -0.97 -2.55
N GLN A 9 8.12 -0.43 -2.49
CA GLN A 9 8.38 0.87 -3.10
C GLN A 9 8.21 0.87 -4.61
N THR A 10 8.65 -0.20 -5.23
CA THR A 10 8.63 -0.27 -6.69
C THR A 10 7.28 -0.72 -7.22
N ASP A 11 6.68 -1.69 -6.54
CA ASP A 11 5.49 -2.34 -7.07
C ASP A 11 4.19 -1.70 -6.60
N ILE A 12 4.12 -1.36 -5.33
CA ILE A 12 2.87 -0.92 -4.72
C ILE A 12 2.72 0.59 -4.66
N THR A 13 3.79 1.28 -4.31
CA THR A 13 3.69 2.70 -4.01
C THR A 13 3.07 3.53 -5.13
N PRO A 14 3.46 3.35 -6.40
CA PRO A 14 2.85 4.16 -7.45
C PRO A 14 1.33 3.94 -7.56
N ALA A 15 0.91 2.68 -7.48
CA ALA A 15 -0.51 2.36 -7.58
C ALA A 15 -1.27 2.90 -6.37
N LEU A 16 -0.65 2.77 -5.19
CA LEU A 16 -1.28 3.24 -3.97
C LEU A 16 -1.43 4.76 -3.96
N LEU A 17 -0.41 5.46 -4.40
CA LEU A 17 -0.48 6.92 -4.47
C LEU A 17 -1.56 7.37 -5.44
N GLU A 18 -1.66 6.72 -6.56
CA GLU A 18 -2.69 7.05 -7.52
C GLU A 18 -4.08 6.81 -6.95
N PHE A 19 -4.24 5.69 -6.25
CA PHE A 19 -5.50 5.37 -5.61
C PHE A 19 -5.87 6.44 -4.58
N MET A 20 -4.92 6.84 -3.76
CA MET A 20 -5.18 7.83 -2.74
C MET A 20 -5.53 9.19 -3.34
N CYS A 21 -4.85 9.56 -4.41
CA CYS A 21 -5.15 10.80 -5.09
C CYS A 21 -6.57 10.84 -5.62
N ASN A 22 -7.02 9.72 -6.14
CA ASN A 22 -8.32 9.68 -6.80
C ASN A 22 -9.48 9.46 -5.85
N ASN A 23 -9.23 8.79 -4.74
CA ASN A 23 -10.33 8.34 -3.91
C ASN A 23 -10.44 8.98 -2.55
N HIS A 24 -9.41 9.64 -2.09
CA HIS A 24 -9.44 10.31 -0.78
C HIS A 24 -9.92 9.39 0.32
N THR A 25 -9.28 8.26 0.42
CA THR A 25 -9.85 7.23 1.23
C THR A 25 -9.11 7.04 2.53
N ASP A 26 -9.61 6.17 3.40
CA ASP A 26 -9.00 5.87 4.68
C ASP A 26 -7.86 4.91 4.55
N LEU A 27 -7.04 4.82 5.61
CA LEU A 27 -5.98 3.83 5.64
C LEU A 27 -6.51 2.42 5.44
N ASN A 28 -7.63 2.09 6.06
CA ASN A 28 -8.22 0.77 5.90
C ASN A 28 -8.55 0.46 4.44
N ASP A 29 -9.07 1.44 3.75
CA ASP A 29 -9.38 1.28 2.34
C ASP A 29 -8.12 1.09 1.52
N CYS A 30 -7.05 1.80 1.86
CA CYS A 30 -5.79 1.65 1.17
C CYS A 30 -5.22 0.25 1.37
N VAL A 31 -5.27 -0.25 2.58
CA VAL A 31 -4.80 -1.60 2.88
C VAL A 31 -5.60 -2.62 2.08
N ASP A 32 -6.90 -2.45 2.08
CA ASP A 32 -7.79 -3.35 1.35
C ASP A 32 -7.49 -3.31 -0.15
N PHE A 33 -7.28 -2.12 -0.68
CA PHE A 33 -6.97 -1.95 -2.08
C PHE A 33 -5.69 -2.69 -2.45
N VAL A 34 -4.64 -2.49 -1.67
CA VAL A 34 -3.35 -3.12 -1.95
C VAL A 34 -3.47 -4.63 -1.87
N CYS A 35 -4.12 -5.12 -0.84
CA CYS A 35 -4.26 -6.56 -0.67
C CYS A 35 -5.06 -7.18 -1.79
N SER A 36 -6.06 -6.47 -2.29
CA SER A 36 -6.88 -6.98 -3.38
C SER A 36 -6.14 -6.98 -4.71
N VAL A 37 -5.48 -5.87 -5.00
CA VAL A 37 -4.85 -5.70 -6.30
C VAL A 37 -3.64 -6.62 -6.45
N PHE A 38 -2.87 -6.78 -5.40
CA PHE A 38 -1.65 -7.55 -5.46
C PHE A 38 -1.78 -8.94 -4.84
N ASP A 39 -2.97 -9.27 -4.37
CA ASP A 39 -3.26 -10.58 -3.80
C ASP A 39 -2.32 -10.90 -2.64
N LEU A 40 -2.27 -10.00 -1.69
CA LEU A 40 -1.41 -10.12 -0.53
C LEU A 40 -2.22 -10.28 0.73
N ASP A 41 -1.57 -10.82 1.76
CA ASP A 41 -2.18 -10.89 3.08
C ASP A 41 -1.94 -9.59 3.81
N ALA A 42 -2.92 -9.17 4.59
CA ALA A 42 -2.80 -7.95 5.36
C ALA A 42 -2.05 -8.22 6.66
N THR A 43 -0.76 -8.42 6.54
CA THR A 43 0.08 -8.65 7.71
C THR A 43 0.41 -7.33 8.39
N ASP A 44 0.87 -7.41 9.62
CA ASP A 44 1.25 -6.21 10.36
C ASP A 44 2.34 -5.43 9.63
N ASP A 45 3.31 -6.14 9.07
CA ASP A 45 4.38 -5.49 8.32
C ASP A 45 3.85 -4.73 7.12
N LEU A 46 2.94 -5.36 6.40
CA LEU A 46 2.37 -4.72 5.21
C LEU A 46 1.54 -3.51 5.61
N ILE A 47 0.75 -3.64 6.64
CA ILE A 47 -0.08 -2.54 7.11
C ILE A 47 0.80 -1.38 7.55
N ASP A 48 1.90 -1.67 8.23
CA ASP A 48 2.84 -0.62 8.64
C ASP A 48 3.43 0.11 7.44
N GLN A 49 3.79 -0.62 6.40
CA GLN A 49 4.35 -0.01 5.21
C GLN A 49 3.33 0.87 4.50
N ILE A 50 2.11 0.40 4.40
CA ILE A 50 1.04 1.17 3.78
C ILE A 50 0.74 2.41 4.62
N ALA A 51 0.72 2.26 5.93
CA ALA A 51 0.48 3.38 6.83
C ALA A 51 1.55 4.44 6.69
N ASP A 52 2.78 4.02 6.51
CA ASP A 52 3.88 4.93 6.31
C ASP A 52 3.69 5.76 5.05
N GLU A 53 3.32 5.11 3.96
CA GLU A 53 3.07 5.81 2.70
C GLU A 53 1.86 6.72 2.80
N PHE A 54 0.83 6.24 3.46
CA PHE A 54 -0.39 7.01 3.67
C PHE A 54 -0.08 8.29 4.44
N ASP A 55 0.68 8.15 5.50
CA ASP A 55 1.04 9.27 6.35
C ASP A 55 1.91 10.26 5.58
N ALA A 56 2.84 9.77 4.80
CA ALA A 56 3.69 10.63 4.01
C ALA A 56 2.90 11.40 2.97
N PHE A 57 1.86 10.79 2.44
CA PHE A 57 1.05 11.41 1.41
C PHE A 57 0.10 12.45 1.98
N PHE A 58 -0.60 12.10 3.05
CA PHE A 58 -1.61 12.99 3.62
C PHE A 58 -1.09 13.80 4.80
N GLY A 59 -0.12 13.32 5.47
CA GLY A 59 0.30 13.87 6.71
C GLY A 59 1.19 15.00 6.65
N ASN A 60 1.65 15.30 5.65
CA ASN A 60 2.40 16.35 5.66
C ASN A 60 2.83 16.93 4.95
#